data_f54aa41a0ac4bc39a6c0d1d59f8bfd52
#
_entry.id   f54aa41a0ac4bc39a6c0d1d59f8bfd52
#
_cell.length_a   1.000
_cell.length_b   1.000
_cell.length_c   1.000
_cell.angle_alpha   90.00
_cell.angle_beta   90.00
_cell.angle_gamma   90.00
#
_symmetry.space_group_name_H-M   'P 1'
#
loop_
_entity.id
_entity.type
_entity.pdbx_description
1 polymer ?
#
loop_
_entity_poly.entity_id
_entity_poly.type
_entity_poly.pdbx_seq_one_letter_code
_entity_poly.pdbx_strand_id
1 'polypeptide(L)'
;MSDVRIDFMIYENIPLSRQSPDDIQGGVRIVVDGIVVTRFDAPKRDEGFRGDFIYSLLADWLWASRKMLLHAQHLSELYDEPSAFEFIHRDGRTHVRYFHYRNVGPAYRYDYDLRENVRTTYEEMNKKYPNYPTGTPVDTIDLVNAILDVGERFYADIASRTFVCGTG
;
A
#
# COMPACT_ATOMS: atom_id res chain seq x y z
N MET A 1 -8.91 13.35 14.05
CA MET A 1 -7.74 13.63 13.19
C MET A 1 -6.72 12.55 13.52
N SER A 2 -6.32 11.76 12.55
CA SER A 2 -5.27 10.73 12.72
C SER A 2 -3.96 11.29 12.18
N ASP A 3 -2.85 11.03 12.88
CA ASP A 3 -1.51 11.31 12.30
C ASP A 3 -1.16 10.18 11.32
N VAL A 4 -1.30 10.46 10.02
CA VAL A 4 -1.05 9.49 8.95
C VAL A 4 0.18 9.91 8.16
N ARG A 5 1.19 9.04 8.10
CA ARG A 5 2.39 9.24 7.31
C ARG A 5 2.63 8.03 6.41
N ILE A 6 3.00 8.29 5.17
CA ILE A 6 3.44 7.27 4.23
C ILE A 6 4.89 7.55 3.86
N ASP A 7 5.76 6.60 4.12
CA ASP A 7 7.17 6.66 3.73
C ASP A 7 7.39 5.75 2.52
N PHE A 8 8.38 6.07 1.70
CA PHE A 8 8.82 5.21 0.61
C PHE A 8 10.33 4.97 0.67
N MET A 9 10.76 3.86 0.06
CA MET A 9 12.16 3.51 -0.13
C MET A 9 12.35 2.96 -1.54
N ILE A 10 13.33 3.46 -2.27
CA ILE A 10 13.70 2.95 -3.60
C ILE A 10 14.81 1.93 -3.43
N TYR A 11 14.64 0.74 -4.04
CA TYR A 11 15.67 -0.29 -4.06
C TYR A 11 16.68 0.04 -5.15
N GLU A 12 17.90 0.43 -4.76
CA GLU A 12 18.94 0.88 -5.68
C GLU A 12 19.70 -0.29 -6.34
N ASN A 13 18.99 -1.30 -6.82
CA ASN A 13 19.62 -2.45 -7.47
C ASN A 13 20.09 -2.15 -8.91
N ILE A 14 19.48 -1.15 -9.55
CA ILE A 14 19.80 -0.71 -10.93
C ILE A 14 19.83 0.83 -10.93
N PRO A 15 20.81 1.47 -11.58
CA PRO A 15 20.85 2.92 -11.70
C PRO A 15 19.57 3.47 -12.32
N LEU A 16 18.90 4.41 -11.65
CA LEU A 16 17.65 5.02 -12.11
C LEU A 16 17.73 5.64 -13.50
N SER A 17 18.92 6.09 -13.92
CA SER A 17 19.20 6.61 -15.27
C SER A 17 18.97 5.59 -16.40
N ARG A 18 18.83 4.30 -16.06
CA ARG A 18 18.60 3.20 -17.02
C ARG A 18 17.23 2.55 -16.87
N GLN A 19 16.40 3.06 -15.99
CA GLN A 19 15.07 2.51 -15.73
C GLN A 19 13.99 3.43 -16.31
N SER A 20 12.94 2.82 -16.86
CA SER A 20 11.67 3.52 -17.02
C SER A 20 11.10 3.83 -15.62
N PRO A 21 10.36 4.92 -15.43
CA PRO A 21 9.65 5.16 -14.17
C PRO A 21 8.80 3.97 -13.71
N ASP A 22 8.22 3.24 -14.66
CA ASP A 22 7.37 2.07 -14.38
C ASP A 22 8.17 0.87 -13.83
N ASP A 23 9.48 0.84 -14.04
CA ASP A 23 10.37 -0.26 -13.61
C ASP A 23 11.04 0.01 -12.26
N ILE A 24 10.79 1.18 -11.65
CA ILE A 24 11.41 1.54 -10.37
C ILE A 24 10.83 0.69 -9.25
N GLN A 25 11.69 -0.19 -8.71
CA GLN A 25 11.35 -1.02 -7.57
C GLN A 25 11.60 -0.29 -6.25
N GLY A 26 10.71 -0.50 -5.32
CA GLY A 26 10.79 0.10 -4.00
C GLY A 26 9.79 -0.48 -3.04
N GLY A 27 9.59 0.18 -1.92
CA GLY A 27 8.59 -0.19 -0.94
C GLY A 27 7.95 1.04 -0.30
N VAL A 28 6.74 0.86 0.17
CA VAL A 28 5.99 1.86 0.93
C VAL A 28 5.69 1.36 2.32
N ARG A 29 5.62 2.27 3.28
CA ARG A 29 5.28 2.02 4.67
C ARG A 29 4.21 3.02 5.11
N ILE A 30 3.13 2.53 5.69
CA ILE A 30 2.06 3.37 6.26
C ILE A 30 2.21 3.37 7.77
N VAL A 31 2.24 4.55 8.35
CA VAL A 31 2.29 4.79 9.79
C VAL A 31 1.05 5.57 10.21
N VAL A 32 0.34 5.08 11.20
CA VAL A 32 -0.86 5.72 11.76
C VAL A 32 -0.66 5.90 13.26
N ASP A 33 -0.72 7.12 13.75
CA ASP A 33 -0.54 7.46 15.17
C ASP A 33 0.74 6.81 15.76
N GLY A 34 1.83 6.82 14.98
CA GLY A 34 3.12 6.24 15.34
C GLY A 34 3.23 4.72 15.19
N ILE A 35 2.15 4.03 14.79
CA ILE A 35 2.14 2.58 14.59
C ILE A 35 2.32 2.24 13.12
N VAL A 36 3.27 1.37 12.79
CA VAL A 36 3.49 0.87 11.42
C VAL A 36 2.42 -0.17 11.10
N VAL A 37 1.41 0.23 10.31
CA VAL A 37 0.26 -0.64 9.97
C VAL A 37 0.55 -1.61 8.83
N THR A 38 1.62 -1.39 8.09
CA THR A 38 2.12 -2.30 7.03
C THR A 38 3.03 -3.40 7.57
N ARG A 39 3.33 -3.38 8.88
CA ARG A 39 4.10 -4.43 9.52
C ARG A 39 3.24 -5.69 9.65
N PHE A 40 3.76 -6.80 9.17
CA PHE A 40 3.18 -8.12 9.39
C PHE A 40 3.93 -8.79 10.54
N ASP A 41 3.29 -9.61 11.39
CA ASP A 41 3.86 -10.32 12.55
C ASP A 41 5.40 -10.37 12.53
N ALA A 42 6.04 -9.31 13.02
CA ALA A 42 7.36 -8.99 12.59
C ALA A 42 8.43 -9.79 13.31
N PRO A 43 9.35 -10.42 12.63
CA PRO A 43 10.69 -10.51 13.16
C PRO A 43 11.19 -9.08 13.47
N LYS A 44 11.93 -8.90 14.56
CA LYS A 44 12.43 -7.62 15.09
C LYS A 44 13.16 -6.69 14.07
N ARG A 45 13.26 -7.07 12.80
CA ARG A 45 13.94 -6.38 11.70
C ARG A 45 13.02 -5.90 10.57
N ASP A 46 11.70 -6.19 10.63
CA ASP A 46 10.78 -5.72 9.61
C ASP A 46 10.45 -4.25 9.85
N GLU A 47 10.98 -3.36 9.02
CA GLU A 47 10.70 -1.93 9.07
C GLU A 47 9.31 -1.58 8.53
N GLY A 48 8.58 -2.57 7.98
CA GLY A 48 7.22 -2.43 7.46
C GLY A 48 7.14 -1.86 6.05
N PHE A 49 8.27 -1.76 5.32
CA PHE A 49 8.24 -1.46 3.89
C PHE A 49 7.74 -2.68 3.11
N ARG A 50 6.77 -2.43 2.22
CA ARG A 50 6.20 -3.43 1.33
C ARG A 50 6.48 -3.02 -0.09
N GLY A 51 7.18 -3.90 -0.81
CA GLY A 51 7.80 -3.61 -2.08
C GLY A 51 6.94 -3.95 -3.27
N ASP A 52 7.11 -3.16 -4.32
CA ASP A 52 6.64 -3.41 -5.69
C ASP A 52 7.24 -2.38 -6.66
N PHE A 53 6.68 -2.29 -7.86
CA PHE A 53 6.85 -1.18 -8.79
C PHE A 53 6.22 0.08 -8.20
N ILE A 54 7.00 0.82 -7.45
CA ILE A 54 6.52 1.90 -6.58
C ILE A 54 5.78 3.01 -7.33
N TYR A 55 6.18 3.30 -8.57
CA TYR A 55 5.47 4.28 -9.40
C TYR A 55 4.04 3.83 -9.68
N SER A 56 3.87 2.60 -10.14
CA SER A 56 2.56 2.04 -10.43
C SER A 56 1.70 1.92 -9.17
N LEU A 57 2.30 1.55 -8.04
CA LEU A 57 1.62 1.47 -6.75
C LEU A 57 1.10 2.84 -6.30
N LEU A 58 1.92 3.87 -6.35
CA LEU A 58 1.50 5.22 -5.96
C LEU A 58 0.47 5.81 -6.94
N ALA A 59 0.59 5.53 -8.24
CA ALA A 59 -0.43 5.91 -9.22
C ALA A 59 -1.78 5.24 -8.92
N ASP A 60 -1.79 3.96 -8.57
CA ASP A 60 -3.00 3.24 -8.15
C ASP A 60 -3.60 3.85 -6.87
N TRP A 61 -2.76 4.27 -5.91
CA TRP A 61 -3.23 4.91 -4.69
C TRP A 61 -3.85 6.30 -4.90
N LEU A 62 -3.39 7.04 -5.91
CA LEU A 62 -4.06 8.28 -6.34
C LEU A 62 -5.47 8.00 -6.87
N TRP A 63 -5.65 6.90 -7.63
CA TRP A 63 -6.97 6.44 -8.01
C TRP A 63 -7.81 5.97 -6.81
N ALA A 64 -7.19 5.25 -5.88
CA ALA A 64 -7.82 4.83 -4.63
C ALA A 64 -8.33 6.02 -3.81
N SER A 65 -7.59 7.13 -3.79
CA SER A 65 -7.98 8.35 -3.08
C SER A 65 -9.36 8.86 -3.51
N ARG A 66 -9.63 8.86 -4.81
CA ARG A 66 -10.97 9.21 -5.33
C ARG A 66 -12.04 8.24 -4.84
N LYS A 67 -11.76 6.93 -4.86
CA LYS A 67 -12.71 5.91 -4.39
C LYS A 67 -12.97 6.05 -2.89
N MET A 68 -11.94 6.30 -2.09
CA MET A 68 -12.07 6.52 -0.65
C MET A 68 -12.94 7.73 -0.32
N LEU A 69 -12.77 8.84 -1.04
CA LEU A 69 -13.61 10.02 -0.88
C LEU A 69 -15.07 9.77 -1.28
N LEU A 70 -15.35 8.78 -2.12
CA LEU A 70 -16.69 8.32 -2.48
C LEU A 70 -17.18 7.15 -1.59
N HIS A 71 -16.46 6.88 -0.49
CA HIS A 71 -16.75 5.80 0.46
C HIS A 71 -16.76 4.41 -0.19
N ALA A 72 -16.02 4.21 -1.27
CA ALA A 72 -15.89 2.94 -1.95
C ALA A 72 -14.64 2.18 -1.48
N GLN A 73 -14.68 0.86 -1.64
CA GLN A 73 -13.55 -0.01 -1.38
C GLN A 73 -12.54 0.07 -2.54
N HIS A 74 -11.25 -0.01 -2.21
CA HIS A 74 -10.18 -0.23 -3.16
C HIS A 74 -9.21 -1.29 -2.67
N LEU A 75 -8.75 -2.12 -3.60
CA LEU A 75 -7.70 -3.10 -3.38
C LEU A 75 -6.56 -2.82 -4.36
N SER A 76 -5.37 -2.65 -3.81
CA SER A 76 -4.12 -2.39 -4.52
C SER A 76 -3.22 -3.62 -4.41
N GLU A 77 -3.15 -4.41 -5.48
CA GLU A 77 -2.34 -5.62 -5.52
C GLU A 77 -0.88 -5.30 -5.82
N LEU A 78 0.03 -6.09 -5.23
CA LEU A 78 1.44 -6.06 -5.57
C LEU A 78 1.75 -7.07 -6.68
N TYR A 79 2.57 -6.67 -7.67
CA TYR A 79 2.89 -7.51 -8.82
C TYR A 79 3.83 -8.67 -8.46
N ASP A 80 4.84 -8.39 -7.65
CA ASP A 80 5.91 -9.34 -7.35
C ASP A 80 5.66 -10.20 -6.12
N GLU A 81 4.67 -9.84 -5.30
CA GLU A 81 4.32 -10.55 -4.09
C GLU A 81 2.83 -10.91 -4.09
N PRO A 82 2.45 -12.10 -3.59
CA PRO A 82 1.04 -12.44 -3.41
C PRO A 82 0.43 -11.68 -2.22
N SER A 83 0.33 -10.37 -2.35
CA SER A 83 -0.07 -9.47 -1.28
C SER A 83 -0.78 -8.24 -1.84
N ALA A 84 -1.50 -7.53 -0.98
CA ALA A 84 -2.21 -6.31 -1.35
C ALA A 84 -2.37 -5.34 -0.18
N PHE A 85 -2.58 -4.07 -0.54
CA PHE A 85 -3.15 -3.07 0.34
C PHE A 85 -4.65 -2.96 0.11
N GLU A 86 -5.42 -2.88 1.17
CA GLU A 86 -6.84 -2.71 1.11
C GLU A 86 -7.27 -1.44 1.85
N PHE A 87 -8.18 -0.70 1.23
CA PHE A 87 -8.79 0.51 1.75
C PHE A 87 -10.30 0.31 1.76
N ILE A 88 -10.90 0.18 2.94
CA ILE A 88 -12.35 -0.07 3.09
C ILE A 88 -12.96 1.03 3.93
N HIS A 89 -14.02 1.68 3.42
CA HIS A 89 -14.81 2.61 4.22
C HIS A 89 -15.77 1.84 5.14
N ARG A 90 -15.66 2.08 6.45
CA ARG A 90 -16.54 1.53 7.49
C ARG A 90 -16.69 2.56 8.60
N ASP A 91 -17.90 2.67 9.15
CA ASP A 91 -18.17 3.50 10.33
C ASP A 91 -17.65 4.95 10.22
N GLY A 92 -17.75 5.53 9.01
CA GLY A 92 -17.31 6.90 8.74
C GLY A 92 -15.79 7.09 8.60
N ARG A 93 -15.02 6.00 8.56
CA ARG A 93 -13.55 6.01 8.43
C ARG A 93 -13.07 5.07 7.34
N THR A 94 -11.87 5.32 6.83
CA THR A 94 -11.18 4.36 5.96
C THR A 94 -10.34 3.42 6.81
N HIS A 95 -10.55 2.12 6.66
CA HIS A 95 -9.73 1.10 7.29
C HIS A 95 -8.65 0.67 6.30
N VAL A 96 -7.39 0.79 6.72
CA VAL A 96 -6.21 0.46 5.92
C VAL A 96 -5.61 -0.82 6.45
N ARG A 97 -5.26 -1.74 5.55
CA ARG A 97 -4.46 -2.90 5.90
C ARG A 97 -3.62 -3.37 4.72
N TYR A 98 -2.55 -4.08 5.08
CA TYR A 98 -1.75 -4.88 4.17
C TYR A 98 -1.90 -6.35 4.53
N PHE A 99 -1.97 -7.25 3.54
CA PHE A 99 -2.08 -8.68 3.79
C PHE A 99 -1.41 -9.52 2.70
N HIS A 100 -1.00 -10.74 3.10
CA HIS A 100 -0.42 -11.73 2.22
C HIS A 100 -1.43 -12.83 1.90
N TYR A 101 -1.61 -13.16 0.61
CA TYR A 101 -2.52 -14.23 0.17
C TYR A 101 -2.05 -15.61 0.63
N ARG A 102 -0.73 -15.84 0.82
CA ARG A 102 -0.19 -17.11 1.30
C ARG A 102 -0.71 -17.50 2.67
N ASN A 103 -1.07 -16.55 3.49
CA ASN A 103 -1.59 -16.79 4.84
C ASN A 103 -3.09 -17.12 4.82
N VAL A 104 -3.72 -17.07 3.66
CA VAL A 104 -5.15 -17.26 3.47
C VAL A 104 -5.50 -18.68 2.97
N GLY A 105 -4.47 -19.48 2.62
CA GLY A 105 -4.63 -20.84 2.13
C GLY A 105 -4.83 -20.95 0.62
N PRO A 106 -4.80 -22.18 0.05
CA PRO A 106 -4.75 -22.43 -1.39
C PRO A 106 -6.03 -22.07 -2.16
N ALA A 107 -7.08 -21.59 -1.49
CA ALA A 107 -8.36 -21.21 -2.10
C ALA A 107 -8.36 -19.81 -2.72
N TYR A 108 -7.28 -19.03 -2.56
CA TYR A 108 -7.22 -17.69 -3.09
C TYR A 108 -6.50 -17.65 -4.43
N ARG A 109 -7.26 -17.76 -5.50
CA ARG A 109 -6.96 -17.02 -6.73
C ARG A 109 -7.72 -15.72 -6.64
N TYR A 110 -7.03 -14.62 -6.58
CA TYR A 110 -7.63 -13.31 -6.72
C TYR A 110 -8.19 -13.20 -8.14
N ASP A 111 -9.52 -13.11 -8.22
CA ASP A 111 -10.22 -12.72 -9.43
C ASP A 111 -10.86 -11.36 -9.15
N TYR A 112 -10.60 -10.37 -10.01
CA TYR A 112 -11.12 -9.02 -9.87
C TYR A 112 -12.64 -8.98 -9.75
N ASP A 113 -13.33 -9.97 -10.28
CA ASP A 113 -14.78 -10.14 -10.18
C ASP A 113 -15.23 -10.71 -8.83
N LEU A 114 -14.30 -11.19 -7.98
CA LEU A 114 -14.60 -11.83 -6.69
C LEU A 114 -14.46 -10.88 -5.49
N ARG A 115 -14.57 -9.57 -5.68
CA ARG A 115 -14.47 -8.57 -4.59
C ARG A 115 -15.40 -8.84 -3.41
N GLU A 116 -16.57 -9.46 -3.66
CA GLU A 116 -17.48 -9.88 -2.60
C GLU A 116 -16.96 -11.12 -1.85
N ASN A 117 -16.31 -12.06 -2.54
CA ASN A 117 -15.75 -13.26 -1.92
C ASN A 117 -14.53 -12.93 -1.04
N VAL A 118 -13.73 -11.94 -1.40
CA VAL A 118 -12.69 -11.41 -0.51
C VAL A 118 -13.28 -10.99 0.83
N ARG A 119 -14.39 -10.28 0.81
CA ARG A 119 -15.09 -9.85 2.04
C ARG A 119 -15.60 -11.03 2.87
N THR A 120 -16.22 -12.03 2.23
CA THR A 120 -16.75 -13.22 2.89
C THR A 120 -15.63 -14.02 3.53
N THR A 121 -14.54 -14.21 2.83
CA THR A 121 -13.39 -14.94 3.37
C THR A 121 -12.66 -14.16 4.47
N TYR A 122 -12.74 -12.86 4.49
CA TYR A 122 -12.27 -12.08 5.63
C TYR A 122 -13.07 -12.35 6.90
N GLU A 123 -14.39 -12.43 6.79
CA GLU A 123 -15.25 -12.81 7.91
C GLU A 123 -14.95 -14.23 8.39
N GLU A 124 -14.70 -15.15 7.47
CA GLU A 124 -14.27 -16.51 7.79
C GLU A 124 -12.88 -16.55 8.40
N MET A 125 -11.93 -15.76 7.87
CA MET A 125 -10.58 -15.67 8.41
C MET A 125 -10.54 -15.01 9.78
N ASN A 126 -11.32 -13.97 10.01
CA ASN A 126 -11.44 -13.35 11.34
C ASN A 126 -12.04 -14.33 12.37
N LYS A 127 -12.90 -15.25 11.93
CA LYS A 127 -13.39 -16.34 12.80
C LYS A 127 -12.31 -17.37 13.09
N LYS A 128 -11.50 -17.71 12.08
CA LYS A 128 -10.44 -18.73 12.20
C LYS A 128 -9.17 -18.19 12.87
N TYR A 129 -8.88 -16.92 12.65
CA TYR A 129 -7.70 -16.22 13.18
C TYR A 129 -8.14 -14.88 13.80
N PRO A 130 -8.65 -14.89 15.04
CA PRO A 130 -9.24 -13.71 15.68
C PRO A 130 -8.29 -12.52 15.84
N ASN A 131 -6.98 -12.75 15.72
CA ASN A 131 -5.96 -11.69 15.75
C ASN A 131 -5.52 -11.22 14.35
N TYR A 132 -6.20 -11.66 13.28
CA TYR A 132 -5.90 -11.19 11.95
C TYR A 132 -6.28 -9.71 11.83
N PRO A 133 -5.40 -8.85 11.36
CA PRO A 133 -5.65 -7.42 11.37
C PRO A 133 -6.88 -7.05 10.55
N THR A 134 -7.88 -6.51 11.20
CA THR A 134 -9.15 -6.04 10.58
C THR A 134 -8.98 -4.73 9.80
N GLY A 135 -7.78 -4.21 9.74
CA GLY A 135 -7.43 -2.90 9.23
C GLY A 135 -7.41 -1.83 10.32
N THR A 136 -6.55 -0.84 10.14
CA THR A 136 -6.40 0.29 11.05
C THR A 136 -7.32 1.41 10.60
N PRO A 137 -8.25 1.89 11.44
CA PRO A 137 -9.14 2.99 11.09
C PRO A 137 -8.38 4.32 11.06
N VAL A 138 -8.51 5.03 9.96
CA VAL A 138 -7.91 6.36 9.76
C VAL A 138 -8.97 7.35 9.26
N ASP A 139 -8.76 8.62 9.53
CA ASP A 139 -9.55 9.67 8.87
C ASP A 139 -9.27 9.63 7.38
N THR A 140 -10.33 9.62 6.57
CA THR A 140 -10.19 9.48 5.10
C THR A 140 -9.44 10.65 4.48
N ILE A 141 -9.66 11.86 4.97
CA ILE A 141 -8.99 13.05 4.45
C ILE A 141 -7.52 13.05 4.82
N ASP A 142 -7.18 12.68 6.07
CA ASP A 142 -5.78 12.57 6.51
C ASP A 142 -5.03 11.53 5.67
N LEU A 143 -5.65 10.38 5.37
CA LEU A 143 -5.07 9.36 4.51
C LEU A 143 -4.86 9.84 3.07
N VAL A 144 -5.86 10.51 2.48
CA VAL A 144 -5.76 11.04 1.12
C VAL A 144 -4.64 12.09 1.05
N ASN A 145 -4.54 12.97 2.02
CA ASN A 145 -3.45 13.96 2.09
C ASN A 145 -2.09 13.28 2.19
N ALA A 146 -1.96 12.21 2.99
CA ALA A 146 -0.71 11.45 3.09
C ALA A 146 -0.34 10.75 1.78
N ILE A 147 -1.32 10.27 1.00
CA ILE A 147 -1.09 9.69 -0.33
C ILE A 147 -0.61 10.76 -1.33
N LEU A 148 -1.22 11.94 -1.32
CA LEU A 148 -0.79 13.05 -2.16
C LEU A 148 0.63 13.49 -1.81
N ASP A 149 0.94 13.67 -0.51
CA ASP A 149 2.26 14.06 -0.03
C ASP A 149 3.35 13.05 -0.42
N VAL A 150 3.12 11.75 -0.25
CA VAL A 150 4.10 10.73 -0.65
C VAL A 150 4.31 10.72 -2.16
N GLY A 151 3.25 10.92 -2.95
CA GLY A 151 3.35 11.02 -4.40
C GLY A 151 4.21 12.20 -4.84
N GLU A 152 4.01 13.37 -4.24
CA GLU A 152 4.82 14.58 -4.52
C GLU A 152 6.29 14.38 -4.14
N ARG A 153 6.57 13.81 -2.95
CA ARG A 153 7.95 13.54 -2.48
C ARG A 153 8.65 12.51 -3.36
N PHE A 154 7.94 11.46 -3.77
CA PHE A 154 8.49 10.45 -4.69
C PHE A 154 8.81 11.05 -6.05
N TYR A 155 7.91 11.85 -6.64
CA TYR A 155 8.14 12.53 -7.90
C TYR A 155 9.35 13.48 -7.83
N ALA A 156 9.45 14.28 -6.77
CA ALA A 156 10.56 15.19 -6.58
C ALA A 156 11.90 14.45 -6.43
N ASP A 157 11.94 13.34 -5.72
CA ASP A 157 13.14 12.51 -5.57
C ASP A 157 13.59 11.93 -6.91
N ILE A 158 12.69 11.34 -7.69
CA ILE A 158 13.01 10.80 -9.03
C ILE A 158 13.46 11.90 -9.98
N ALA A 159 12.74 13.02 -10.04
CA ALA A 159 13.10 14.13 -10.91
C ALA A 159 14.49 14.68 -10.60
N SER A 160 14.87 14.76 -9.32
CA SER A 160 16.21 15.20 -8.90
C SER A 160 17.32 14.24 -9.34
N ARG A 161 17.05 12.94 -9.36
CA ARG A 161 18.03 11.90 -9.74
C ARG A 161 18.23 11.77 -11.24
N THR A 162 17.19 12.02 -12.04
CA THR A 162 17.24 11.90 -13.51
C THR A 162 17.95 13.07 -14.18
N PHE A 163 17.95 14.25 -13.57
CA PHE A 163 18.61 15.45 -14.14
C PHE A 163 20.12 15.50 -13.97
N VAL A 164 20.71 14.68 -13.11
CA VAL A 164 22.17 14.66 -12.87
C VAL A 164 22.95 13.95 -14.00
N CYS A 165 22.29 13.20 -14.87
CA CYS A 165 22.93 12.42 -15.94
C CYS A 165 22.99 13.13 -17.31
N GLY A 166 22.59 14.38 -17.41
CA GLY A 166 22.49 15.14 -18.69
C GLY A 166 23.63 16.07 -19.03
N THR A 167 24.72 16.09 -18.24
CA THR A 167 25.91 16.94 -18.52
C THR A 167 27.19 16.10 -18.47
N GLY A 168 27.44 15.37 -19.57
CA GLY A 168 28.69 14.70 -19.80
C GLY A 168 28.92 14.60 -21.31
#